data_57bb2eff559430e0ff59084752e96724
#
_entry.id   57bb2eff559430e0ff59084752e96724
#
_cell.length_a   1.000
_cell.length_b   1.000
_cell.length_c   1.000
_cell.angle_alpha   90.00
_cell.angle_beta   90.00
_cell.angle_gamma   90.00
#
_symmetry.space_group_name_H-M   'P 1'
#
loop_
_entity.id
_entity.type
_entity.pdbx_description
1 polymer ?
#
loop_
_entity_poly.entity_id
_entity_poly.type
_entity_poly.pdbx_seq_one_letter_code
_entity_poly.pdbx_strand_id
1 'polypeptide(L)'
;FKGTARRMEMIGKKNAISVYDDFAHHPTAIKYTLDGLRKKVGDQKIICLLEMRSNTMSSGYHDKAIPKSLEDADSVFLFSKNQNQIKKIAAKSKKFSTCSGTREFLNFLPEFKEPDTHIICLSNGSFDQIHHAILERL
;
A
#
# COMPACT_ATOMS: atom_id res chain seq x y z
N PHE A 1 8.04 -23.15 1.71
CA PHE A 1 8.90 -22.02 2.08
C PHE A 1 8.08 -20.80 2.48
N LYS A 2 8.33 -20.35 3.68
CA LYS A 2 7.46 -19.36 4.30
C LYS A 2 7.57 -17.95 3.73
N GLY A 3 8.69 -17.61 3.12
CA GLY A 3 8.90 -16.29 2.56
C GLY A 3 7.99 -15.95 1.40
N THR A 4 7.35 -16.95 0.78
CA THR A 4 6.43 -16.71 -0.32
C THR A 4 5.01 -16.40 0.13
N ALA A 5 4.66 -16.66 1.40
CA ALA A 5 3.30 -16.53 1.90
C ALA A 5 2.77 -15.09 1.88
N ARG A 6 3.66 -14.08 1.84
CA ARG A 6 3.26 -12.68 1.80
C ARG A 6 3.67 -12.00 0.51
N ARG A 7 3.62 -12.72 -0.60
CA ARG A 7 3.90 -12.14 -1.92
C ARG A 7 2.62 -12.01 -2.70
N MET A 8 2.04 -10.82 -2.72
CA MET A 8 0.75 -10.53 -3.33
C MET A 8 -0.29 -11.56 -2.93
N GLU A 9 -0.30 -11.91 -1.66
CA GLU A 9 -1.26 -12.86 -1.15
C GLU A 9 -2.63 -12.22 -1.11
N MET A 10 -3.60 -12.75 -1.87
CA MET A 10 -4.96 -12.24 -1.79
C MET A 10 -5.59 -12.71 -0.49
N ILE A 11 -5.85 -11.77 0.42
CA ILE A 11 -6.44 -12.05 1.71
C ILE A 11 -7.93 -12.29 1.57
N GLY A 12 -8.58 -11.57 0.66
CA GLY A 12 -10.00 -11.75 0.41
C GLY A 12 -10.51 -10.83 -0.66
N LYS A 13 -11.77 -11.07 -1.07
CA LYS A 13 -12.46 -10.25 -2.04
C LYS A 13 -13.90 -10.09 -1.60
N LYS A 14 -14.38 -8.84 -1.56
CA LYS A 14 -15.73 -8.55 -1.10
C LYS A 14 -16.27 -7.37 -1.90
N ASN A 15 -17.50 -7.50 -2.42
CA ASN A 15 -18.13 -6.47 -3.23
C ASN A 15 -17.27 -6.06 -4.44
N ALA A 16 -16.60 -7.06 -5.06
CA ALA A 16 -15.70 -6.86 -6.20
C ALA A 16 -14.46 -6.02 -5.86
N ILE A 17 -14.11 -5.94 -4.58
CA ILE A 17 -12.88 -5.28 -4.13
C ILE A 17 -11.95 -6.34 -3.56
N SER A 18 -10.76 -6.45 -4.14
CA SER A 18 -9.75 -7.43 -3.74
C SER A 18 -8.76 -6.79 -2.78
N VAL A 19 -8.39 -7.52 -1.73
CA VAL A 19 -7.42 -7.04 -0.74
C VAL A 19 -6.23 -7.98 -0.71
N TYR A 20 -5.03 -7.43 -0.83
CA TYR A 20 -3.79 -8.19 -0.91
C TYR A 20 -2.83 -7.78 0.20
N ASP A 21 -1.98 -8.71 0.60
CA ASP A 21 -0.91 -8.49 1.56
C ASP A 21 0.41 -8.86 0.91
N ASP A 22 1.43 -8.01 1.08
CA ASP A 22 2.75 -8.26 0.51
C ASP A 22 3.83 -7.73 1.45
N PHE A 23 4.92 -8.46 1.53
CA PHE A 23 6.03 -8.13 2.44
C PHE A 23 6.96 -7.05 1.88
N ALA A 24 6.73 -6.58 0.65
CA ALA A 24 7.59 -5.58 0.01
C ALA A 24 7.68 -4.32 0.86
N HIS A 25 8.90 -3.84 1.09
CA HIS A 25 9.12 -2.63 1.88
C HIS A 25 10.34 -1.83 1.40
N HIS A 26 11.04 -2.29 0.38
CA HIS A 26 12.10 -1.53 -0.28
C HIS A 26 11.66 -1.13 -1.67
N PRO A 27 12.17 -0.02 -2.22
CA PRO A 27 11.71 0.48 -3.53
C PRO A 27 11.75 -0.55 -4.64
N THR A 28 12.82 -1.35 -4.74
CA THR A 28 12.93 -2.35 -5.79
C THR A 28 11.83 -3.41 -5.66
N ALA A 29 11.59 -3.90 -4.45
CA ALA A 29 10.56 -4.90 -4.21
C ALA A 29 9.16 -4.32 -4.43
N ILE A 30 8.94 -3.07 -3.99
CA ILE A 30 7.67 -2.38 -4.18
C ILE A 30 7.35 -2.25 -5.66
N LYS A 31 8.32 -1.79 -6.45
CA LYS A 31 8.13 -1.64 -7.89
C LYS A 31 7.82 -2.97 -8.55
N TYR A 32 8.54 -4.01 -8.19
CA TYR A 32 8.33 -5.34 -8.74
C TYR A 32 6.92 -5.87 -8.44
N THR A 33 6.49 -5.71 -7.20
CA THR A 33 5.16 -6.17 -6.76
C THR A 33 4.05 -5.42 -7.47
N LEU A 34 4.15 -4.09 -7.54
CA LEU A 34 3.11 -3.29 -8.20
C LEU A 34 3.09 -3.50 -9.71
N ASP A 35 4.25 -3.68 -10.33
CA ASP A 35 4.32 -4.01 -11.74
C ASP A 35 3.60 -5.32 -12.03
N GLY A 36 3.82 -6.33 -11.19
CA GLY A 36 3.13 -7.61 -11.33
C GLY A 36 1.63 -7.49 -11.15
N LEU A 37 1.19 -6.72 -10.17
CA LEU A 37 -0.24 -6.51 -9.96
C LEU A 37 -0.87 -5.76 -11.13
N ARG A 38 -0.19 -4.72 -11.63
CA ARG A 38 -0.69 -3.96 -12.77
C ARG A 38 -0.87 -4.83 -14.01
N LYS A 39 0.07 -5.72 -14.26
CA LYS A 39 -0.05 -6.65 -15.39
C LYS A 39 -1.21 -7.61 -15.21
N LYS A 40 -1.49 -7.99 -13.97
CA LYS A 40 -2.57 -8.93 -13.67
C LYS A 40 -3.94 -8.30 -13.82
N VAL A 41 -4.11 -7.04 -13.40
CA VAL A 41 -5.42 -6.40 -13.33
C VAL A 41 -5.69 -5.43 -14.50
N GLY A 42 -4.69 -5.12 -15.32
CA GLY A 42 -4.86 -4.19 -16.45
C GLY A 42 -5.16 -2.78 -15.97
N ASP A 43 -6.24 -2.20 -16.44
CA ASP A 43 -6.61 -0.81 -16.14
C ASP A 43 -7.40 -0.65 -14.85
N GLN A 44 -7.66 -1.73 -14.13
CA GLN A 44 -8.45 -1.65 -12.91
C GLN A 44 -7.69 -0.86 -11.84
N LYS A 45 -8.44 -0.28 -10.91
CA LYS A 45 -7.87 0.63 -9.92
C LYS A 45 -7.02 -0.09 -8.89
N ILE A 46 -5.83 0.42 -8.64
CA ILE A 46 -4.93 -0.08 -7.61
C ILE A 46 -4.74 1.01 -6.54
N ILE A 47 -5.07 0.66 -5.31
CA ILE A 47 -4.83 1.50 -4.14
C ILE A 47 -3.74 0.82 -3.32
N CYS A 48 -2.63 1.51 -3.09
CA CYS A 48 -1.50 0.98 -2.37
C CYS A 48 -1.38 1.63 -0.99
N LEU A 49 -1.29 0.80 0.05
CA LEU A 49 -1.01 1.25 1.40
C LEU A 49 0.40 0.82 1.74
N LEU A 50 1.28 1.77 2.00
CA LEU A 50 2.69 1.48 2.31
C LEU A 50 3.03 1.92 3.73
N GLU A 51 3.40 0.95 4.55
CA GLU A 51 3.90 1.24 5.90
C GLU A 51 5.42 1.29 5.88
N MET A 52 5.98 2.45 6.18
CA MET A 52 7.42 2.67 6.18
C MET A 52 7.95 2.51 7.60
N ARG A 53 8.19 1.26 8.01
CA ARG A 53 8.58 0.97 9.38
C ARG A 53 9.99 0.39 9.56
N SER A 54 10.64 -0.07 8.50
CA SER A 54 12.00 -0.58 8.63
C SER A 54 12.96 0.57 8.91
N ASN A 55 14.12 0.27 9.49
CA ASN A 55 15.10 1.31 9.83
C ASN A 55 15.54 2.09 8.58
N THR A 56 15.79 1.41 7.47
CA THR A 56 16.22 2.08 6.25
C THR A 56 15.10 2.92 5.65
N MET A 57 13.86 2.46 5.72
CA MET A 57 12.72 3.22 5.20
C MET A 57 12.43 4.44 6.07
N SER A 58 12.37 4.26 7.38
CA SER A 58 12.04 5.36 8.30
C SER A 58 13.17 6.39 8.43
N SER A 59 14.41 6.03 8.08
CA SER A 59 15.54 6.95 8.14
C SER A 59 15.60 7.92 6.96
N GLY A 60 14.81 7.67 5.90
CA GLY A 60 14.82 8.51 4.72
C GLY A 60 15.78 8.06 3.63
N TYR A 61 16.49 6.95 3.86
CA TYR A 61 17.50 6.47 2.91
C TYR A 61 16.93 6.25 1.50
N HIS A 62 15.70 5.79 1.40
CA HIS A 62 15.07 5.46 0.12
C HIS A 62 14.06 6.50 -0.37
N ASP A 63 13.96 7.66 0.30
CA ASP A 63 12.89 8.62 0.02
C ASP A 63 12.83 9.06 -1.44
N LYS A 64 13.96 9.18 -2.10
CA LYS A 64 13.98 9.62 -3.51
C LYS A 64 13.44 8.56 -4.46
N ALA A 65 13.61 7.29 -4.10
CA ALA A 65 13.19 6.18 -4.97
C ALA A 65 11.73 5.79 -4.74
N ILE A 66 11.14 6.15 -3.61
CA ILE A 66 9.80 5.74 -3.24
C ILE A 66 8.73 6.20 -4.26
N PRO A 67 8.69 7.47 -4.66
CA PRO A 67 7.64 7.89 -5.61
C PRO A 67 7.65 7.09 -6.91
N LYS A 68 8.83 6.82 -7.45
CA LYS A 68 8.93 6.08 -8.70
C LYS A 68 8.54 4.61 -8.51
N SER A 69 8.86 4.02 -7.36
CA SER A 69 8.52 2.64 -7.09
C SER A 69 7.00 2.43 -7.00
N LEU A 70 6.25 3.49 -6.74
CA LEU A 70 4.80 3.45 -6.57
C LEU A 70 4.04 3.96 -7.80
N GLU A 71 4.72 4.17 -8.92
CA GLU A 71 4.07 4.77 -10.09
C GLU A 71 2.94 3.95 -10.68
N ASP A 72 2.95 2.63 -10.49
CA ASP A 72 1.89 1.76 -11.02
C ASP A 72 0.60 1.78 -10.20
N ALA A 73 0.62 2.38 -9.03
CA ALA A 73 -0.59 2.52 -8.22
C ALA A 73 -1.35 3.78 -8.62
N ASP A 74 -2.68 3.70 -8.59
CA ASP A 74 -3.53 4.86 -8.89
C ASP A 74 -3.64 5.80 -7.70
N SER A 75 -3.65 5.26 -6.49
CA SER A 75 -3.67 6.03 -5.26
C SER A 75 -2.74 5.37 -4.25
N VAL A 76 -2.06 6.18 -3.46
CA VAL A 76 -1.09 5.68 -2.48
C VAL A 76 -1.34 6.35 -1.13
N PHE A 77 -1.37 5.54 -0.08
CA PHE A 77 -1.47 6.03 1.29
C PHE A 77 -0.20 5.63 2.02
N LEU A 78 0.51 6.62 2.55
CA LEU A 78 1.79 6.42 3.24
C LEU A 78 1.58 6.46 4.75
N PHE A 79 2.14 5.48 5.43
CA PHE A 79 2.05 5.35 6.88
C PHE A 79 3.45 5.32 7.47
N SER A 80 3.73 6.13 8.47
CA SER A 80 5.00 6.12 9.17
C SER A 80 4.87 6.86 10.50
N LYS A 81 5.68 6.48 11.47
CA LYS A 81 5.81 7.27 12.70
C LYS A 81 6.45 8.62 12.41
N ASN A 82 7.27 8.69 11.36
CA ASN A 82 7.89 9.93 10.92
C ASN A 82 6.97 10.64 9.93
N GLN A 83 6.03 11.41 10.45
CA GLN A 83 5.04 12.11 9.62
C GLN A 83 5.66 13.14 8.68
N ASN A 84 6.74 13.80 9.11
CA ASN A 84 7.40 14.77 8.24
C ASN A 84 7.99 14.10 7.00
N GLN A 85 8.52 12.90 7.15
CA GLN A 85 9.09 12.14 6.03
C GLN A 85 8.03 11.83 4.98
N ILE A 86 6.88 11.28 5.40
CA ILE A 86 5.87 10.91 4.43
C ILE A 86 5.18 12.12 3.80
N LYS A 87 5.10 13.23 4.53
CA LYS A 87 4.57 14.47 3.95
C LYS A 87 5.45 14.99 2.83
N LYS A 88 6.77 14.87 2.96
CA LYS A 88 7.70 15.26 1.90
C LYS A 88 7.54 14.39 0.68
N ILE A 89 7.37 13.08 0.88
CA ILE A 89 7.16 12.16 -0.23
C ILE A 89 5.81 12.44 -0.91
N ALA A 90 4.76 12.67 -0.10
CA ALA A 90 3.43 12.91 -0.65
C ALA A 90 3.35 14.20 -1.48
N ALA A 91 4.20 15.16 -1.19
CA ALA A 91 4.23 16.41 -1.96
C ALA A 91 4.68 16.21 -3.41
N LYS A 92 5.25 15.06 -3.76
CA LYS A 92 5.74 14.78 -5.11
C LYS A 92 4.63 14.48 -6.10
N SER A 93 3.44 14.07 -5.65
CA SER A 93 2.36 13.71 -6.55
C SER A 93 1.02 13.81 -5.84
N LYS A 94 -0.01 14.20 -6.59
CA LYS A 94 -1.37 14.31 -6.05
C LYS A 94 -1.98 12.96 -5.65
N LYS A 95 -1.47 11.87 -6.19
CA LYS A 95 -2.02 10.55 -5.85
C LYS A 95 -1.56 10.04 -4.49
N PHE A 96 -0.60 10.71 -3.86
CA PHE A 96 -0.07 10.33 -2.55
C PHE A 96 -0.81 11.05 -1.43
N SER A 97 -1.18 10.30 -0.41
CA SER A 97 -1.79 10.82 0.81
C SER A 97 -1.03 10.26 2.00
N THR A 98 -1.11 10.94 3.14
CA THR A 98 -0.47 10.49 4.36
C THR A 98 -1.51 10.07 5.38
N CYS A 99 -1.18 9.08 6.19
CA CYS A 99 -2.04 8.64 7.28
C CYS A 99 -1.23 8.60 8.57
N SER A 100 -1.84 9.04 9.67
CA SER A 100 -1.23 8.96 10.99
C SER A 100 -1.37 7.56 11.59
N GLY A 101 -2.31 6.76 11.08
CA GLY A 101 -2.53 5.40 11.54
C GLY A 101 -3.57 4.70 10.68
N THR A 102 -3.77 3.42 10.94
CA THR A 102 -4.68 2.61 10.13
C THR A 102 -6.13 3.05 10.24
N ARG A 103 -6.53 3.56 11.41
CA ARG A 103 -7.91 4.04 11.59
C ARG A 103 -8.23 5.19 10.65
N GLU A 104 -7.28 6.07 10.39
CA GLU A 104 -7.49 7.18 9.48
C GLU A 104 -7.80 6.69 8.08
N PHE A 105 -7.07 5.69 7.60
CA PHE A 105 -7.35 5.13 6.29
C PHE A 105 -8.76 4.52 6.23
N LEU A 106 -9.18 3.85 7.29
CA LEU A 106 -10.50 3.21 7.30
C LEU A 106 -11.62 4.25 7.16
N ASN A 107 -11.39 5.48 7.59
CA ASN A 107 -12.36 6.57 7.39
C ASN A 107 -12.46 7.00 5.93
N PHE A 108 -11.40 6.80 5.14
CA PHE A 108 -11.42 7.10 3.71
C PHE A 108 -12.00 5.94 2.88
N LEU A 109 -12.11 4.76 3.46
CA LEU A 109 -12.47 3.56 2.71
C LEU A 109 -13.79 3.68 1.93
N PRO A 110 -14.85 4.33 2.45
CA PRO A 110 -16.10 4.47 1.69
C PRO A 110 -15.92 5.15 0.34
N GLU A 111 -14.88 5.97 0.16
CA GLU A 111 -14.63 6.66 -1.09
C GLU A 111 -14.05 5.73 -2.17
N PHE A 112 -13.61 4.52 -1.80
CA PHE A 112 -12.90 3.61 -2.69
C PHE A 112 -13.65 2.30 -2.90
N LYS A 113 -14.98 2.32 -2.82
CA LYS A 113 -15.79 1.10 -2.96
C LYS A 113 -16.26 0.83 -4.38
N GLU A 114 -15.53 1.33 -5.37
CA GLU A 114 -15.86 1.02 -6.76
C GLU A 114 -15.53 -0.43 -7.08
N PRO A 115 -16.37 -1.13 -7.87
CA PRO A 115 -16.05 -2.51 -8.27
C PRO A 115 -14.72 -2.58 -9.02
N ASP A 116 -14.08 -3.73 -8.95
CA ASP A 116 -12.80 -4.00 -9.62
C ASP A 116 -11.67 -3.12 -9.08
N THR A 117 -11.74 -2.77 -7.82
CA THR A 117 -10.66 -2.07 -7.12
C THR A 117 -9.77 -3.08 -6.39
N HIS A 118 -8.48 -2.85 -6.42
CA HIS A 118 -7.48 -3.70 -5.77
C HIS A 118 -6.74 -2.90 -4.72
N ILE A 119 -6.82 -3.33 -3.47
CA ILE A 119 -6.13 -2.67 -2.35
C ILE A 119 -4.98 -3.57 -1.93
N ILE A 120 -3.75 -3.08 -2.04
CA ILE A 120 -2.58 -3.85 -1.65
C ILE A 120 -1.90 -3.17 -0.46
N CYS A 121 -1.66 -3.97 0.58
CA CYS A 121 -1.04 -3.50 1.82
C CYS A 121 0.41 -3.98 1.84
N LEU A 122 1.35 -3.02 1.82
CA LEU A 122 2.78 -3.30 1.77
C LEU A 122 3.42 -2.95 3.11
N SER A 123 4.03 -3.95 3.75
CA SER A 123 4.69 -3.75 5.03
C SER A 123 5.57 -4.95 5.35
N ASN A 124 6.66 -4.73 6.09
CA ASN A 124 7.47 -5.81 6.62
C ASN A 124 7.03 -6.23 8.02
N GLY A 125 5.88 -5.76 8.47
CA GLY A 125 5.32 -6.11 9.78
C GLY A 125 3.85 -6.47 9.66
N SER A 126 3.13 -6.38 10.77
CA SER A 126 1.71 -6.74 10.81
C SER A 126 0.78 -5.66 10.24
N PHE A 127 1.26 -4.43 10.17
CA PHE A 127 0.47 -3.29 9.70
C PHE A 127 -0.87 -3.18 10.46
N ASP A 128 -0.83 -3.49 11.76
CA ASP A 128 -2.01 -3.51 12.63
C ASP A 128 -3.17 -4.33 12.06
N GLN A 129 -2.88 -5.36 11.24
CA GLN A 129 -3.88 -6.21 10.61
C GLN A 129 -4.87 -5.41 9.77
N ILE A 130 -4.41 -4.33 9.13
CA ILE A 130 -5.29 -3.43 8.37
C ILE A 130 -6.05 -4.16 7.27
N HIS A 131 -5.44 -5.16 6.64
CA HIS A 131 -6.10 -5.89 5.56
C HIS A 131 -7.36 -6.60 6.05
N HIS A 132 -7.35 -7.14 7.26
CA HIS A 132 -8.55 -7.76 7.84
C HIS A 132 -9.60 -6.72 8.18
N ALA A 133 -9.17 -5.58 8.73
CA ALA A 133 -10.09 -4.49 9.07
C ALA A 133 -10.77 -3.92 7.81
N ILE A 134 -10.04 -3.83 6.72
CA ILE A 134 -10.61 -3.38 5.44
C ILE A 134 -11.72 -4.35 5.00
N LEU A 135 -11.43 -5.66 5.02
CA LEU A 135 -12.42 -6.64 4.60
C LEU A 135 -13.68 -6.62 5.45
N GLU A 136 -13.53 -6.40 6.75
CA GLU A 136 -14.69 -6.32 7.65
C GLU A 136 -15.60 -5.14 7.30
N ARG A 137 -15.03 -4.04 6.79
CA ARG A 137 -15.79 -2.84 6.48
C ARG A 137 -16.36 -2.82 5.05
N LEU A 138 -15.91 -3.71 4.21
CA LEU A 138 -16.46 -3.86 2.88
C LEU A 138 -17.74 -4.67 2.93
#